data_3b7171443399675034c92be813b7f162
#
_entry.id   3b7171443399675034c92be813b7f162
#
_cell.length_a   1.000
_cell.length_b   1.000
_cell.length_c   1.000
_cell.angle_alpha   90.00
_cell.angle_beta   90.00
_cell.angle_gamma   90.00
#
_symmetry.space_group_name_H-M   'P 1'
#
loop_
_entity.id
_entity.type
_entity.pdbx_description
1 polymer ?
#
loop_
_entity_poly.entity_id
_entity_poly.type
_entity_poly.pdbx_seq_one_letter_code
_entity_poly.pdbx_strand_id
1 'polypeptide(L)'
;MRGTAVIMSSELTETSRFISLILRHKPEVIGASLDKHGWMNADTLIDGINRTGQHHLDRDILEKIVREDEKQRYSFNEDHTKIRANQGHSIPVDVELKECEPPEILYHGTGEKYRKSIDEQGLIPKSRLYVHLSKDAETARKVGSRHGKPVIYQVLAGQMQKDGYQFFLSENGVWLTKKVPVGYLCLDTH
;
A
#
# COMPACT_ATOMS: atom_id res chain seq x y z
N MET A 1 -13.51 16.18 -20.41
CA MET A 1 -13.25 17.08 -19.27
C MET A 1 -12.02 16.56 -18.54
N ARG A 2 -10.94 17.34 -18.53
CA ARG A 2 -9.74 16.99 -17.77
C ARG A 2 -10.05 17.26 -16.31
N GLY A 3 -10.17 16.21 -15.49
CA GLY A 3 -10.28 16.34 -14.05
C GLY A 3 -9.03 17.05 -13.52
N THR A 4 -9.21 18.20 -12.94
CA THR A 4 -8.15 18.93 -12.24
C THR A 4 -7.75 18.08 -11.05
N ALA A 5 -6.55 17.50 -11.09
CA ALA A 5 -5.98 16.82 -9.92
C ALA A 5 -5.89 17.86 -8.80
N VAL A 6 -6.66 17.68 -7.75
CA VAL A 6 -6.60 18.53 -6.55
C VAL A 6 -5.31 18.14 -5.83
N ILE A 7 -4.28 18.97 -5.96
CA ILE A 7 -3.02 18.79 -5.24
C ILE A 7 -3.30 19.13 -3.78
N MET A 8 -3.22 18.13 -2.91
CA MET A 8 -3.28 18.35 -1.45
C MET A 8 -2.16 19.31 -1.03
N SER A 9 -2.45 20.20 -0.09
CA SER A 9 -1.43 21.08 0.49
C SER A 9 -0.28 20.24 1.11
N SER A 10 0.91 20.82 1.23
CA SER A 10 2.06 20.13 1.85
C SER A 10 1.74 19.65 3.27
N GLU A 11 1.02 20.44 4.04
CA GLU A 11 0.58 20.10 5.40
C GLU A 11 -0.36 18.89 5.42
N LEU A 12 -1.36 18.83 4.53
CA LEU A 12 -2.24 17.67 4.42
C LEU A 12 -1.48 16.42 3.98
N THR A 13 -0.49 16.57 3.12
CA THR A 13 0.36 15.47 2.69
C THR A 13 1.18 14.90 3.85
N GLU A 14 1.76 15.76 4.70
CA GLU A 14 2.49 15.32 5.89
C GLU A 14 1.58 14.66 6.92
N THR A 15 0.40 15.21 7.15
CA THR A 15 -0.62 14.60 8.01
C THR A 15 -1.06 13.25 7.48
N SER A 16 -1.27 13.11 6.17
CA SER A 16 -1.58 11.82 5.54
C SER A 16 -0.46 10.79 5.70
N ARG A 17 0.80 11.20 5.59
CA ARG A 17 1.96 10.31 5.87
C ARG A 17 1.97 9.84 7.32
N PHE A 18 1.65 10.72 8.25
CA PHE A 18 1.58 10.37 9.68
C PHE A 18 0.43 9.40 9.96
N ILE A 19 -0.74 9.62 9.37
CA ILE A 19 -1.87 8.67 9.41
C ILE A 19 -1.45 7.30 8.86
N SER A 20 -0.73 7.27 7.74
CA SER A 20 -0.22 6.04 7.14
C SER A 20 0.74 5.29 8.07
N LEU A 21 1.64 6.01 8.73
CA LEU A 21 2.54 5.42 9.72
C LEU A 21 1.76 4.75 10.85
N ILE A 22 0.76 5.42 11.40
CA ILE A 22 -0.06 4.92 12.50
C ILE A 22 -0.87 3.70 12.06
N LEU A 23 -1.60 3.79 10.97
CA LEU A 23 -2.53 2.75 10.52
C LEU A 23 -1.84 1.51 9.92
N ARG A 24 -0.56 1.60 9.56
CA ARG A 24 0.17 0.48 8.94
C ARG A 24 1.24 -0.12 9.83
N HIS A 25 1.86 0.69 10.68
CA HIS A 25 3.12 0.31 11.31
C HIS A 25 3.18 0.56 12.80
N LYS A 26 2.73 1.72 13.28
CA LYS A 26 3.01 2.21 14.63
C LYS A 26 1.82 2.91 15.30
N PRO A 27 0.70 2.20 15.53
CA PRO A 27 -0.44 2.79 16.24
C PRO A 27 -0.11 3.23 17.68
N GLU A 28 0.90 2.62 18.29
CA GLU A 28 1.39 2.98 19.62
C GLU A 28 1.94 4.40 19.73
N VAL A 29 2.32 5.04 18.62
CA VAL A 29 2.77 6.46 18.62
C VAL A 29 1.70 7.39 19.18
N ILE A 30 0.44 7.05 19.00
CA ILE A 30 -0.71 7.76 19.56
C ILE A 30 -1.36 7.03 20.74
N GLY A 31 -0.71 5.99 21.28
CA GLY A 31 -1.24 5.20 22.38
C GLY A 31 -2.45 4.34 22.01
N ALA A 32 -2.59 3.98 20.73
CA ALA A 32 -3.71 3.21 20.21
C ALA A 32 -3.26 1.85 19.65
N SER A 33 -4.23 1.02 19.27
CA SER A 33 -4.01 -0.25 18.59
C SER A 33 -5.04 -0.44 17.47
N LEU A 34 -4.71 -1.31 16.53
CA LEU A 34 -5.64 -1.74 15.48
C LEU A 34 -6.38 -3.00 15.96
N ASP A 35 -7.61 -3.18 15.47
CA ASP A 35 -8.27 -4.47 15.64
C ASP A 35 -7.68 -5.53 14.69
N LYS A 36 -8.19 -6.77 14.76
CA LYS A 36 -7.69 -7.89 13.94
C LYS A 36 -7.80 -7.65 12.43
N HIS A 37 -8.67 -6.73 12.01
CA HIS A 37 -8.87 -6.37 10.60
C HIS A 37 -8.26 -5.04 10.21
N GLY A 38 -7.41 -4.47 11.07
CA GLY A 38 -6.70 -3.23 10.78
C GLY A 38 -7.51 -1.96 11.02
N TRP A 39 -8.71 -2.05 11.61
CA TRP A 39 -9.54 -0.89 11.91
C TRP A 39 -9.11 -0.18 13.19
N MET A 40 -9.22 1.14 13.15
CA MET A 40 -9.11 2.03 14.30
C MET A 40 -10.34 2.92 14.36
N ASN A 41 -10.83 3.22 15.56
CA ASN A 41 -11.87 4.24 15.73
C ASN A 41 -11.36 5.59 15.22
N ALA A 42 -12.15 6.28 14.40
CA ALA A 42 -11.75 7.52 13.77
C ALA A 42 -11.51 8.66 14.77
N ASP A 43 -12.33 8.74 15.83
CA ASP A 43 -12.16 9.75 16.87
C ASP A 43 -10.90 9.47 17.70
N THR A 44 -10.59 8.20 17.97
CA THR A 44 -9.33 7.78 18.61
C THR A 44 -8.11 8.22 17.78
N LEU A 45 -8.17 8.07 16.47
CA LEU A 45 -7.11 8.55 15.57
C LEU A 45 -6.96 10.08 15.64
N ILE A 46 -8.07 10.80 15.55
CA ILE A 46 -8.08 12.27 15.60
C ILE A 46 -7.51 12.78 16.92
N ASP A 47 -8.04 12.30 18.02
CA ASP A 47 -7.61 12.72 19.38
C ASP A 47 -6.15 12.35 19.63
N GLY A 48 -5.74 11.16 19.19
CA GLY A 48 -4.37 10.69 19.34
C GLY A 48 -3.37 11.55 18.57
N ILE A 49 -3.67 11.90 17.34
CA ILE A 49 -2.81 12.76 16.51
C ILE A 49 -2.72 14.17 17.13
N ASN A 50 -3.84 14.75 17.53
CA ASN A 50 -3.85 16.09 18.12
C ASN A 50 -3.05 16.13 19.44
N ARG A 51 -3.09 15.08 20.25
CA ARG A 51 -2.28 15.01 21.48
C ARG A 51 -0.78 15.00 21.24
N THR A 52 -0.32 14.56 20.08
CA THR A 52 1.12 14.62 19.74
C THR A 52 1.61 16.05 19.55
N GLY A 53 0.72 16.98 19.23
CA GLY A 53 1.06 18.38 18.90
C GLY A 53 1.80 18.57 17.57
N GLN A 54 2.03 17.48 16.82
CA GLN A 54 2.76 17.54 15.54
C GLN A 54 1.86 17.93 14.36
N HIS A 55 0.60 17.52 14.41
CA HIS A 55 -0.39 17.78 13.37
C HIS A 55 -1.71 18.16 14.00
N HIS A 56 -2.49 18.95 13.27
CA HIS A 56 -3.88 19.23 13.62
C HIS A 56 -4.80 18.40 12.72
N LEU A 57 -5.72 17.67 13.33
CA LEU A 57 -6.68 16.84 12.64
C LEU A 57 -8.07 17.00 13.25
N ASP A 58 -9.06 17.21 12.43
CA ASP A 58 -10.48 17.12 12.77
C ASP A 58 -11.20 16.18 11.80
N ARG A 59 -12.50 15.99 12.00
CA ARG A 59 -13.29 15.09 11.17
C ARG A 59 -13.31 15.53 9.70
N ASP A 60 -13.48 16.81 9.44
CA ASP A 60 -13.57 17.35 8.08
C ASP A 60 -12.23 17.20 7.33
N ILE A 61 -11.12 17.46 8.02
CA ILE A 61 -9.77 17.27 7.47
C ILE A 61 -9.52 15.78 7.18
N LEU A 62 -9.90 14.87 8.09
CA LEU A 62 -9.75 13.44 7.87
C LEU A 62 -10.56 12.94 6.68
N GLU A 63 -11.82 13.33 6.58
CA GLU A 63 -12.70 13.02 5.44
C GLU A 63 -12.11 13.54 4.13
N LYS A 64 -11.56 14.74 4.14
CA LYS A 64 -10.89 15.34 2.99
C LYS A 64 -9.66 14.55 2.58
N ILE A 65 -8.78 14.18 3.51
CA ILE A 65 -7.58 13.38 3.24
C ILE A 65 -7.97 12.06 2.58
N VAL A 66 -8.96 11.36 3.11
CA VAL A 66 -9.40 10.07 2.56
C VAL A 66 -9.99 10.23 1.17
N ARG A 67 -10.83 11.23 0.97
CA ARG A 67 -11.50 11.50 -0.31
C ARG A 67 -10.52 11.92 -1.42
N GLU A 68 -9.53 12.74 -1.08
CA GLU A 68 -8.59 13.32 -2.03
C GLU A 68 -7.31 12.50 -2.21
N ASP A 69 -7.14 11.41 -1.49
CA ASP A 69 -5.99 10.52 -1.67
C ASP A 69 -6.08 9.78 -3.01
N GLU A 70 -5.33 10.25 -3.99
CA GLU A 70 -5.28 9.64 -5.34
C GLU A 70 -4.95 8.15 -5.32
N LYS A 71 -4.21 7.70 -4.30
CA LYS A 71 -3.82 6.29 -4.15
C LYS A 71 -4.82 5.47 -3.35
N GLN A 72 -5.89 6.09 -2.87
CA GLN A 72 -6.94 5.40 -2.09
C GLN A 72 -6.37 4.50 -0.97
N ARG A 73 -5.42 5.05 -0.19
CA ARG A 73 -4.72 4.29 0.85
C ARG A 73 -5.60 3.90 2.02
N TYR A 74 -6.68 4.62 2.25
CA TYR A 74 -7.55 4.51 3.42
C TYR A 74 -8.99 4.23 3.02
N SER A 75 -9.71 3.54 3.88
CA SER A 75 -11.16 3.38 3.78
C SER A 75 -11.81 3.60 5.14
N PHE A 76 -12.99 4.21 5.12
CA PHE A 76 -13.90 4.18 6.25
C PHE A 76 -14.77 2.94 6.19
N ASN A 77 -15.28 2.51 7.33
CA ASN A 77 -16.40 1.58 7.38
C ASN A 77 -17.71 2.31 6.98
N GLU A 78 -18.82 1.57 6.89
CA GLU A 78 -20.09 2.07 6.37
C GLU A 78 -20.59 3.36 7.05
N ASP A 79 -20.47 3.44 8.37
CA ASP A 79 -20.94 4.58 9.16
C ASP A 79 -19.82 5.62 9.46
N HIS A 80 -18.65 5.47 8.87
CA HIS A 80 -17.47 6.33 9.07
C HIS A 80 -16.97 6.44 10.52
N THR A 81 -17.34 5.49 11.39
CA THR A 81 -16.84 5.45 12.77
C THR A 81 -15.44 4.88 12.88
N LYS A 82 -15.02 4.08 11.90
CA LYS A 82 -13.71 3.44 11.85
C LYS A 82 -13.01 3.71 10.53
N ILE A 83 -11.68 3.74 10.59
CA ILE A 83 -10.79 3.92 9.45
C ILE A 83 -9.72 2.82 9.45
N ARG A 84 -9.30 2.38 8.28
CA ARG A 84 -8.13 1.51 8.11
C ARG A 84 -7.32 1.86 6.87
N ALA A 85 -6.06 1.45 6.87
CA ALA A 85 -5.28 1.40 5.63
C ALA A 85 -5.69 0.14 4.83
N ASN A 86 -5.78 0.29 3.51
CA ASN A 86 -6.24 -0.79 2.62
C ASN A 86 -5.18 -1.88 2.40
N GLN A 87 -3.90 -1.53 2.57
CA GLN A 87 -2.77 -2.45 2.39
C GLN A 87 -1.47 -1.82 2.94
N GLY A 88 -0.40 -2.59 2.94
CA GLY A 88 0.94 -2.08 3.26
C GLY A 88 1.33 -2.19 4.73
N HIS A 89 0.59 -2.94 5.53
CA HIS A 89 0.86 -3.16 6.95
C HIS A 89 2.16 -3.94 7.19
N SER A 90 2.87 -3.60 8.27
CA SER A 90 3.88 -4.45 8.90
C SER A 90 3.34 -5.14 10.15
N ILE A 91 2.21 -4.69 10.67
CA ILE A 91 1.49 -5.30 11.78
C ILE A 91 0.67 -6.48 11.26
N PRO A 92 0.61 -7.63 11.95
CA PRO A 92 -0.15 -8.80 11.52
C PRO A 92 -1.66 -8.55 11.66
N VAL A 93 -2.29 -8.03 10.61
CA VAL A 93 -3.73 -7.81 10.49
C VAL A 93 -4.27 -8.55 9.26
N ASP A 94 -5.53 -8.94 9.31
CA ASP A 94 -6.27 -9.48 8.18
C ASP A 94 -7.22 -8.39 7.66
N VAL A 95 -6.82 -7.68 6.61
CA VAL A 95 -7.66 -6.64 6.00
C VAL A 95 -8.72 -7.20 5.05
N GLU A 96 -9.01 -8.50 5.15
CA GLU A 96 -10.08 -9.18 4.42
C GLU A 96 -9.90 -9.08 2.89
N LEU A 97 -8.65 -9.25 2.45
CA LEU A 97 -8.31 -9.21 1.03
C LEU A 97 -9.07 -10.27 0.24
N LYS A 98 -9.60 -9.90 -0.91
CA LYS A 98 -10.23 -10.84 -1.83
C LYS A 98 -9.17 -11.55 -2.66
N GLU A 99 -9.21 -12.87 -2.64
CA GLU A 99 -8.46 -13.67 -3.61
C GLU A 99 -9.04 -13.44 -4.99
N CYS A 100 -8.19 -13.09 -5.94
CA CYS A 100 -8.58 -12.78 -7.31
C CYS A 100 -7.64 -13.48 -8.29
N GLU A 101 -8.20 -13.88 -9.44
CA GLU A 101 -7.42 -14.34 -10.56
C GLU A 101 -6.60 -13.18 -11.12
N PRO A 102 -5.25 -13.28 -11.16
CA PRO A 102 -4.41 -12.21 -11.67
C PRO A 102 -4.42 -12.19 -13.20
N PRO A 103 -4.07 -11.06 -13.84
CA PRO A 103 -3.71 -11.06 -15.25
C PRO A 103 -2.47 -11.92 -15.50
N GLU A 104 -2.18 -12.26 -16.75
CA GLU A 104 -1.01 -13.09 -17.10
C GLU A 104 0.30 -12.46 -16.60
N ILE A 105 0.43 -11.14 -16.72
CA ILE A 105 1.61 -10.38 -16.31
C ILE A 105 1.23 -9.31 -15.29
N LEU A 106 1.98 -9.26 -14.20
CA LEU A 106 2.02 -8.14 -13.28
C LEU A 106 3.43 -7.55 -13.26
N TYR A 107 3.61 -6.41 -12.60
CA TYR A 107 4.87 -5.67 -12.60
C TYR A 107 5.31 -5.32 -11.19
N HIS A 108 6.62 -5.34 -10.98
CA HIS A 108 7.23 -4.86 -9.74
C HIS A 108 8.29 -3.81 -10.04
N GLY A 109 8.10 -2.61 -9.52
CA GLY A 109 9.08 -1.53 -9.61
C GLY A 109 9.91 -1.42 -8.34
N THR A 110 11.22 -1.34 -8.51
CA THR A 110 12.18 -1.22 -7.42
C THR A 110 13.35 -0.33 -7.81
N GLY A 111 14.25 -0.02 -6.85
CA GLY A 111 15.51 0.65 -7.14
C GLY A 111 16.61 -0.32 -7.57
N GLU A 112 17.50 0.12 -8.46
CA GLU A 112 18.61 -0.69 -9.01
C GLU A 112 19.47 -1.34 -7.91
N LYS A 113 19.63 -0.68 -6.78
CA LYS A 113 20.39 -1.21 -5.63
C LYS A 113 19.84 -2.52 -5.06
N TYR A 114 18.58 -2.85 -5.32
CA TYR A 114 17.95 -4.08 -4.85
C TYR A 114 17.98 -5.21 -5.87
N ARG A 115 18.40 -4.92 -7.11
CA ARG A 115 18.39 -5.86 -8.23
C ARG A 115 19.10 -7.17 -7.90
N LYS A 116 20.32 -7.11 -7.40
CA LYS A 116 21.11 -8.32 -7.06
C LYS A 116 20.35 -9.22 -6.09
N SER A 117 19.80 -8.65 -5.02
CA SER A 117 19.03 -9.39 -4.03
C SER A 117 17.78 -10.07 -4.63
N ILE A 118 17.09 -9.36 -5.54
CA ILE A 118 15.89 -9.90 -6.20
C ILE A 118 16.26 -10.99 -7.20
N ASP A 119 17.33 -10.83 -7.97
CA ASP A 119 17.81 -11.84 -8.91
C ASP A 119 18.23 -13.14 -8.21
N GLU A 120 18.68 -13.06 -6.96
CA GLU A 120 19.08 -14.21 -6.13
C GLU A 120 17.91 -14.85 -5.36
N GLN A 121 17.01 -14.04 -4.79
CA GLN A 121 16.01 -14.48 -3.82
C GLN A 121 14.55 -14.42 -4.32
N GLY A 122 14.31 -13.77 -5.45
CA GLY A 122 12.98 -13.39 -5.87
C GLY A 122 12.41 -12.22 -5.06
N LEU A 123 11.12 -11.98 -5.18
CA LEU A 123 10.43 -10.94 -4.41
C LEU A 123 9.90 -11.55 -3.11
N ILE A 124 10.30 -10.95 -2.01
CA ILE A 124 9.85 -11.26 -0.65
C ILE A 124 9.27 -10.00 0.01
N PRO A 125 8.31 -10.14 0.94
CA PRO A 125 7.58 -9.00 1.49
C PRO A 125 8.40 -8.12 2.45
N LYS A 126 9.55 -8.58 2.94
CA LYS A 126 10.42 -7.89 3.92
C LYS A 126 9.65 -7.47 5.18
N SER A 127 9.50 -6.15 5.42
CA SER A 127 8.77 -5.63 6.57
C SER A 127 7.25 -5.61 6.41
N ARG A 128 6.72 -5.87 5.21
CA ARG A 128 5.29 -5.91 4.93
C ARG A 128 4.75 -7.34 4.99
N LEU A 129 3.42 -7.48 4.95
CA LEU A 129 2.77 -8.80 4.95
C LEU A 129 2.78 -9.45 3.57
N TYR A 130 2.84 -8.65 2.51
CA TYR A 130 2.77 -9.09 1.10
C TYR A 130 3.76 -8.38 0.21
N VAL A 131 4.11 -9.03 -0.88
CA VAL A 131 4.74 -8.40 -2.04
C VAL A 131 3.69 -7.60 -2.79
N HIS A 132 4.00 -6.35 -3.13
CA HIS A 132 3.10 -5.44 -3.85
C HIS A 132 3.46 -5.45 -5.33
N LEU A 133 2.46 -5.63 -6.17
CA LEU A 133 2.58 -5.67 -7.61
C LEU A 133 1.64 -4.66 -8.28
N SER A 134 2.04 -4.16 -9.42
CA SER A 134 1.28 -3.22 -10.23
C SER A 134 0.72 -3.90 -11.48
N LYS A 135 -0.43 -3.44 -11.94
CA LYS A 135 -1.06 -3.95 -13.17
C LYS A 135 -0.36 -3.50 -14.45
N ASP A 136 0.46 -2.46 -14.40
CA ASP A 136 1.15 -1.88 -15.55
C ASP A 136 2.57 -1.43 -15.21
N ALA A 137 3.41 -1.34 -16.24
CA ALA A 137 4.82 -0.96 -16.11
C ALA A 137 5.00 0.51 -15.71
N GLU A 138 4.11 1.41 -16.11
CA GLU A 138 4.18 2.83 -15.76
C GLU A 138 4.02 3.05 -14.26
N THR A 139 3.01 2.40 -13.65
CA THR A 139 2.79 2.43 -12.21
C THR A 139 3.99 1.83 -11.46
N ALA A 140 4.52 0.70 -11.94
CA ALA A 140 5.72 0.08 -11.36
C ALA A 140 6.94 1.00 -11.45
N ARG A 141 7.12 1.73 -12.55
CA ARG A 141 8.20 2.71 -12.72
C ARG A 141 8.08 3.85 -11.72
N LYS A 142 6.89 4.39 -11.52
CA LYS A 142 6.65 5.43 -10.51
C LYS A 142 6.99 4.94 -9.09
N VAL A 143 6.64 3.72 -8.76
CA VAL A 143 6.99 3.10 -7.47
C VAL A 143 8.50 2.93 -7.34
N GLY A 144 9.16 2.37 -8.35
CA GLY A 144 10.61 2.14 -8.35
C GLY A 144 11.43 3.43 -8.24
N SER A 145 10.96 4.50 -8.88
CA SER A 145 11.64 5.81 -8.88
C SER A 145 11.79 6.45 -7.50
N ARG A 146 10.99 6.01 -6.51
CA ARG A 146 11.13 6.46 -5.12
C ARG A 146 12.38 5.92 -4.43
N HIS A 147 12.98 4.88 -4.98
CA HIS A 147 14.13 4.18 -4.42
C HIS A 147 15.43 4.41 -5.22
N GLY A 148 15.46 5.41 -6.09
CA GLY A 148 16.56 5.75 -6.97
C GLY A 148 16.26 5.43 -8.43
N LYS A 149 17.27 5.01 -9.20
CA LYS A 149 17.08 4.58 -10.60
C LYS A 149 16.14 3.37 -10.62
N PRO A 150 15.00 3.47 -11.33
CA PRO A 150 14.00 2.41 -11.30
C PRO A 150 14.43 1.20 -12.13
N VAL A 151 14.14 0.02 -11.60
CA VAL A 151 14.20 -1.26 -12.29
C VAL A 151 12.82 -1.91 -12.20
N ILE A 152 12.34 -2.45 -13.31
CA ILE A 152 11.03 -3.06 -13.41
C ILE A 152 11.17 -4.54 -13.74
N TYR A 153 10.46 -5.36 -12.99
CA TYR A 153 10.32 -6.79 -13.26
C TYR A 153 8.92 -7.09 -13.75
N GLN A 154 8.82 -7.90 -14.79
CA GLN A 154 7.60 -8.60 -15.13
C GLN A 154 7.47 -9.84 -14.27
N VAL A 155 6.28 -10.07 -13.75
CA VAL A 155 5.92 -11.23 -12.94
C VAL A 155 4.95 -12.10 -13.72
N LEU A 156 5.28 -13.36 -13.95
CA LEU A 156 4.43 -14.33 -14.65
C LEU A 156 3.27 -14.78 -13.73
N ALA A 157 2.40 -13.85 -13.40
CA ALA A 157 1.36 -14.04 -12.39
C ALA A 157 0.33 -15.11 -12.79
N GLY A 158 -0.07 -15.15 -14.06
CA GLY A 158 -0.97 -16.19 -14.56
C GLY A 158 -0.38 -17.58 -14.43
N GLN A 159 0.90 -17.77 -14.73
CA GLN A 159 1.59 -19.04 -14.53
C GLN A 159 1.72 -19.39 -13.03
N MET A 160 2.07 -18.42 -12.21
CA MET A 160 2.12 -18.63 -10.76
C MET A 160 0.79 -19.12 -10.21
N GLN A 161 -0.33 -18.55 -10.63
CA GLN A 161 -1.65 -18.97 -10.19
C GLN A 161 -1.93 -20.43 -10.61
N LYS A 162 -1.63 -20.79 -11.84
CA LYS A 162 -1.76 -22.19 -12.31
C LYS A 162 -0.92 -23.16 -11.49
N ASP A 163 0.22 -22.71 -10.99
CA ASP A 163 1.13 -23.48 -10.14
C ASP A 163 0.75 -23.45 -8.64
N GLY A 164 -0.39 -22.85 -8.28
CA GLY A 164 -0.97 -22.88 -6.93
C GLY A 164 -0.67 -21.66 -6.06
N TYR A 165 -0.06 -20.61 -6.59
CA TYR A 165 0.15 -19.36 -5.85
C TYR A 165 -1.13 -18.51 -5.80
N GLN A 166 -1.36 -17.88 -4.65
CA GLN A 166 -2.54 -17.04 -4.43
C GLN A 166 -2.22 -15.58 -4.67
N PHE A 167 -3.15 -14.89 -5.31
CA PHE A 167 -3.11 -13.45 -5.53
C PHE A 167 -4.34 -12.79 -4.92
N PHE A 168 -4.15 -11.61 -4.38
CA PHE A 168 -5.18 -10.80 -3.77
C PHE A 168 -5.19 -9.43 -4.39
N LEU A 169 -6.36 -8.82 -4.46
CA LEU A 169 -6.53 -7.45 -4.93
C LEU A 169 -7.04 -6.59 -3.78
N SER A 170 -6.30 -5.53 -3.45
CA SER A 170 -6.71 -4.59 -2.42
C SER A 170 -7.80 -3.64 -2.92
N GLU A 171 -8.51 -2.99 -1.99
CA GLU A 171 -9.54 -1.99 -2.30
C GLU A 171 -9.04 -0.88 -3.24
N ASN A 172 -7.78 -0.50 -3.15
CA ASN A 172 -7.17 0.52 -3.97
C ASN A 172 -6.45 -0.02 -5.24
N GLY A 173 -6.74 -1.24 -5.64
CA GLY A 173 -6.27 -1.82 -6.90
C GLY A 173 -4.81 -2.28 -6.91
N VAL A 174 -4.19 -2.49 -5.76
CA VAL A 174 -2.85 -3.07 -5.65
C VAL A 174 -2.95 -4.58 -5.60
N TRP A 175 -2.17 -5.27 -6.44
CA TRP A 175 -2.04 -6.72 -6.42
C TRP A 175 -1.06 -7.17 -5.35
N LEU A 176 -1.40 -8.22 -4.65
CA LEU A 176 -0.67 -8.72 -3.48
C LEU A 176 -0.47 -10.23 -3.58
N THR A 177 0.73 -10.68 -3.26
CA THR A 177 1.05 -12.10 -3.13
C THR A 177 2.09 -12.30 -2.05
N LYS A 178 2.22 -13.51 -1.51
CA LYS A 178 3.14 -13.76 -0.40
C LYS A 178 4.60 -13.74 -0.82
N LYS A 179 4.91 -14.21 -2.00
CA LYS A 179 6.29 -14.23 -2.57
C LYS A 179 6.24 -14.42 -4.07
N VAL A 180 7.30 -14.02 -4.77
CA VAL A 180 7.51 -14.33 -6.18
C VAL A 180 8.87 -15.01 -6.33
N PRO A 181 8.91 -16.33 -6.58
CA PRO A 181 10.16 -17.03 -6.86
C PRO A 181 10.86 -16.50 -8.12
N VAL A 182 12.18 -16.61 -8.15
CA VAL A 182 13.02 -16.07 -9.25
C VAL A 182 12.58 -16.59 -10.62
N GLY A 183 12.14 -17.85 -10.72
CA GLY A 183 11.69 -18.46 -11.96
C GLY A 183 10.49 -17.81 -12.65
N TYR A 184 9.78 -16.94 -11.95
CA TYR A 184 8.63 -16.19 -12.48
C TYR A 184 8.95 -14.71 -12.76
N LEU A 185 10.20 -14.28 -12.61
CA LEU A 185 10.65 -12.92 -12.82
C LEU A 185 11.37 -12.77 -14.15
N CYS A 186 11.01 -11.74 -14.89
CA CYS A 186 11.72 -11.29 -16.08
C CYS A 186 12.03 -9.81 -15.94
N LEU A 187 13.28 -9.42 -16.21
CA LEU A 187 13.62 -8.00 -16.23
C LEU A 187 12.92 -7.32 -17.39
N ASP A 188 12.18 -6.24 -17.13
CA ASP A 188 11.59 -5.41 -18.18
C ASP A 188 12.65 -4.45 -18.72
N THR A 189 12.98 -4.61 -19.98
CA THR A 189 14.03 -3.82 -20.68
C THR A 189 13.47 -2.71 -21.57
N HIS A 190 12.15 -2.44 -21.51
CA HIS A 190 11.47 -1.44 -22.35
C HIS A 190 11.23 -0.09 -21.67
#